data_556a49fb66da85bad0934d7f78e6dba6
#
_entry.id   556a49fb66da85bad0934d7f78e6dba6
#
_cell.length_a   1.000
_cell.length_b   1.000
_cell.length_c   1.000
_cell.angle_alpha   90.00
_cell.angle_beta   90.00
_cell.angle_gamma   90.00
#
_symmetry.space_group_name_H-M   'P 1'
#
loop_
_entity.id
_entity.type
_entity.pdbx_description
1 polymer ?
#
loop_
_entity_poly.entity_id
_entity_poly.type
_entity_poly.pdbx_seq_one_letter_code
_entity_poly.pdbx_strand_id
1 'polypeptide(L)'
;MVQELDKSFDALLMIGYHSFGSSSSNPLSHTLSSSILNYIKLNGEYASEFLIHSYAAATMGVPVVFVSGDEGICKEANKVNKNIKTVAVNKGVGNSVISIHPRLAVEKIKESVESILKEDIDKCKIKLPEHFKVELSFRNHTKAFKASFYPGMEQISSTNVVFESDDYFEILRMLLFVV
;
A
#
# COMPACT_ATOMS: atom_id res chain seq x y z
N MET A 1 -9.17 -4.97 2.77
CA MET A 1 -8.57 -5.19 4.09
C MET A 1 -8.98 -4.16 5.14
N VAL A 2 -9.31 -2.94 4.79
CA VAL A 2 -9.70 -1.88 5.73
C VAL A 2 -11.19 -1.48 5.62
N GLN A 3 -12.06 -2.43 5.29
CA GLN A 3 -13.46 -2.18 4.97
C GLN A 3 -14.26 -1.57 6.13
N GLU A 4 -14.04 -2.03 7.36
CA GLU A 4 -14.76 -1.53 8.55
C GLU A 4 -13.99 -0.42 9.28
N LEU A 5 -12.93 0.12 8.68
CA LEU A 5 -12.18 1.22 9.27
C LEU A 5 -12.99 2.51 9.19
N ASP A 6 -13.25 3.11 10.34
CA ASP A 6 -13.92 4.38 10.48
C ASP A 6 -13.21 5.31 11.50
N LYS A 7 -13.76 6.48 11.72
CA LYS A 7 -13.20 7.49 12.64
C LYS A 7 -13.23 7.13 14.12
N SER A 8 -13.77 5.98 14.50
CA SER A 8 -13.78 5.49 15.89
C SER A 8 -12.47 4.81 16.27
N PHE A 9 -11.62 4.50 15.28
CA PHE A 9 -10.31 3.92 15.51
C PHE A 9 -9.27 5.01 15.79
N ASP A 10 -8.47 4.83 16.82
CA ASP A 10 -7.42 5.79 17.19
C ASP A 10 -6.17 5.66 16.32
N ALA A 11 -5.86 4.46 15.84
CA ALA A 11 -4.66 4.18 15.06
C ALA A 11 -4.81 2.92 14.20
N LEU A 12 -4.05 2.88 13.09
CA LEU A 12 -3.91 1.70 12.23
C LEU A 12 -2.48 1.15 12.30
N LEU A 13 -2.38 -0.16 12.55
CA LEU A 13 -1.14 -0.92 12.52
C LEU A 13 -1.19 -1.93 11.38
N MET A 14 -0.16 -1.94 10.54
CA MET A 14 -0.07 -2.81 9.38
C MET A 14 1.02 -3.86 9.59
N ILE A 15 0.63 -5.13 9.74
CA ILE A 15 1.52 -6.23 10.08
C ILE A 15 1.70 -7.16 8.89
N GLY A 16 2.96 -7.45 8.53
CA GLY A 16 3.27 -8.42 7.48
C GLY A 16 3.07 -7.91 6.05
N TYR A 17 3.18 -6.60 5.84
CA TYR A 17 3.10 -5.98 4.52
C TYR A 17 4.38 -6.22 3.71
N HIS A 18 4.29 -6.07 2.40
CA HIS A 18 5.41 -6.25 1.49
C HIS A 18 5.45 -5.14 0.42
N SER A 19 6.58 -5.04 -0.25
CA SER A 19 6.82 -4.06 -1.31
C SER A 19 5.85 -4.21 -2.48
N PHE A 20 5.64 -3.11 -3.19
CA PHE A 20 4.74 -3.01 -4.35
C PHE A 20 5.13 -3.95 -5.50
N GLY A 21 4.17 -4.21 -6.39
CA GLY A 21 4.38 -4.97 -7.62
C GLY A 21 5.48 -4.37 -8.50
N SER A 22 6.34 -5.23 -9.04
CA SER A 22 7.57 -4.90 -9.80
C SER A 22 8.74 -4.39 -8.95
N SER A 23 8.66 -4.42 -7.61
CA SER A 23 9.80 -4.18 -6.74
C SER A 23 10.73 -5.39 -6.69
N SER A 24 12.04 -5.14 -6.60
CA SER A 24 13.05 -6.17 -6.36
C SER A 24 13.33 -6.44 -4.87
N SER A 25 12.61 -5.77 -3.98
CA SER A 25 12.86 -5.82 -2.53
C SER A 25 12.37 -7.11 -1.86
N ASN A 26 11.48 -7.85 -2.53
CA ASN A 26 10.97 -9.13 -2.05
C ASN A 26 10.54 -10.00 -3.25
N PRO A 27 10.89 -11.31 -3.29
CA PRO A 27 10.40 -12.22 -4.33
C PRO A 27 8.87 -12.32 -4.43
N LEU A 28 8.16 -12.02 -3.34
CA LEU A 28 6.69 -12.02 -3.27
C LEU A 28 6.06 -10.65 -3.56
N SER A 29 6.85 -9.65 -3.99
CA SER A 29 6.36 -8.30 -4.28
C SER A 29 5.19 -8.33 -5.27
N HIS A 30 4.07 -7.78 -4.84
CA HIS A 30 2.88 -7.57 -5.67
C HIS A 30 2.01 -6.46 -5.06
N THR A 31 0.99 -6.04 -5.78
CA THR A 31 -0.04 -5.13 -5.26
C THR A 31 -1.40 -5.69 -5.65
N LEU A 32 -2.25 -5.99 -4.65
CA LEU A 32 -3.58 -6.61 -4.71
C LEU A 32 -3.55 -8.01 -5.34
N SER A 33 -3.28 -8.12 -6.64
CA SER A 33 -3.35 -9.40 -7.34
C SER A 33 -2.13 -9.63 -8.24
N SER A 34 -1.24 -10.51 -7.81
CA SER A 34 -0.05 -10.90 -8.60
C SER A 34 -0.38 -11.64 -9.89
N SER A 35 -1.57 -12.23 -10.01
CA SER A 35 -2.01 -12.94 -11.21
C SER A 35 -2.65 -12.02 -12.26
N ILE A 36 -3.07 -10.83 -11.86
CA ILE A 36 -3.80 -9.88 -12.72
C ILE A 36 -2.92 -8.70 -13.10
N LEU A 37 -2.21 -8.13 -12.12
CA LEU A 37 -1.45 -6.89 -12.29
C LEU A 37 0.06 -7.12 -12.31
N ASN A 38 0.75 -6.28 -13.09
CA ASN A 38 2.19 -6.08 -12.98
C ASN A 38 2.49 -5.08 -11.85
N TYR A 39 1.80 -3.93 -11.87
CA TYR A 39 1.92 -2.88 -10.87
C TYR A 39 0.68 -1.98 -10.85
N ILE A 40 0.60 -1.19 -9.79
CA ILE A 40 -0.27 -0.01 -9.66
C ILE A 40 0.64 1.20 -9.45
N LYS A 41 0.31 2.31 -10.12
CA LYS A 41 0.86 3.62 -9.77
C LYS A 41 -0.23 4.54 -9.28
N LEU A 42 0.09 5.36 -8.29
CA LEU A 42 -0.75 6.41 -7.76
C LEU A 42 0.01 7.74 -7.85
N ASN A 43 -0.52 8.67 -8.62
CA ASN A 43 0.14 9.96 -8.92
C ASN A 43 1.59 9.81 -9.44
N GLY A 44 1.83 8.79 -10.29
CA GLY A 44 3.12 8.52 -10.91
C GLY A 44 4.08 7.64 -10.08
N GLU A 45 3.86 7.49 -8.78
CA GLU A 45 4.67 6.62 -7.91
C GLU A 45 4.09 5.21 -7.83
N TYR A 46 4.95 4.18 -7.76
CA TYR A 46 4.51 2.81 -7.52
C TYR A 46 3.79 2.69 -6.18
N ALA A 47 2.62 2.08 -6.19
CA ALA A 47 1.78 1.92 -5.01
C ALA A 47 1.79 0.48 -4.50
N SER A 48 2.14 0.33 -3.23
CA SER A 48 1.91 -0.88 -2.45
C SER A 48 0.50 -0.89 -1.85
N GLU A 49 0.08 -2.02 -1.30
CA GLU A 49 -1.14 -2.08 -0.49
C GLU A 49 -1.04 -1.18 0.75
N PHE A 50 0.17 -0.99 1.29
CA PHE A 50 0.39 -0.01 2.37
C PHE A 50 -0.06 1.39 1.94
N LEU A 51 0.38 1.89 0.77
CA LEU A 51 0.00 3.24 0.31
C LEU A 51 -1.51 3.33 0.08
N ILE A 52 -2.10 2.33 -0.59
CA ILE A 52 -3.54 2.28 -0.88
C ILE A 52 -4.36 2.31 0.42
N HIS A 53 -4.02 1.47 1.39
CA HIS A 53 -4.74 1.40 2.67
C HIS A 53 -4.45 2.60 3.57
N SER A 54 -3.25 3.18 3.48
CA SER A 54 -2.91 4.41 4.21
C SER A 54 -3.75 5.60 3.76
N TYR A 55 -4.02 5.73 2.47
CA TYR A 55 -4.91 6.77 1.97
C TYR A 55 -6.36 6.50 2.37
N ALA A 56 -6.80 5.22 2.38
CA ALA A 56 -8.11 4.88 2.92
C ALA A 56 -8.23 5.26 4.42
N ALA A 57 -7.21 5.01 5.23
CA ALA A 57 -7.19 5.43 6.62
C ALA A 57 -7.20 6.96 6.77
N ALA A 58 -6.45 7.65 5.91
CA ALA A 58 -6.41 9.12 5.93
C ALA A 58 -7.76 9.77 5.60
N THR A 59 -8.59 9.16 4.72
CA THR A 59 -9.97 9.65 4.47
C THR A 59 -10.84 9.59 5.73
N MET A 60 -10.56 8.66 6.63
CA MET A 60 -11.25 8.52 7.92
C MET A 60 -10.59 9.32 9.05
N GLY A 61 -9.47 10.01 8.77
CA GLY A 61 -8.70 10.75 9.78
C GLY A 61 -7.88 9.86 10.72
N VAL A 62 -7.76 8.56 10.43
CA VAL A 62 -7.04 7.58 11.25
C VAL A 62 -5.56 7.56 10.91
N PRO A 63 -4.63 7.81 11.85
CA PRO A 63 -3.20 7.75 11.59
C PRO A 63 -2.72 6.31 11.39
N VAL A 64 -1.83 6.09 10.42
CA VAL A 64 -1.06 4.85 10.31
C VAL A 64 0.19 5.00 11.15
N VAL A 65 0.27 4.30 12.27
CA VAL A 65 1.34 4.51 13.26
C VAL A 65 2.49 3.51 13.12
N PHE A 66 2.21 2.34 12.54
CA PHE A 66 3.16 1.24 12.51
C PHE A 66 3.03 0.36 11.25
N VAL A 67 4.18 -0.05 10.71
CA VAL A 67 4.28 -1.04 9.62
C VAL A 67 5.36 -2.06 9.92
N SER A 68 5.07 -3.34 9.77
CA SER A 68 6.09 -4.39 9.68
C SER A 68 5.99 -5.14 8.36
N GLY A 69 7.15 -5.55 7.84
CA GLY A 69 7.20 -6.26 6.58
C GLY A 69 8.62 -6.42 6.04
N ASP A 70 8.76 -6.43 4.72
CA ASP A 70 10.08 -6.44 4.11
C ASP A 70 10.79 -5.07 4.24
N GLU A 71 12.11 -5.04 3.97
CA GLU A 71 12.90 -3.81 4.07
C GLU A 71 12.38 -2.71 3.12
N GLY A 72 11.87 -3.09 1.95
CA GLY A 72 11.38 -2.13 0.96
C GLY A 72 10.10 -1.43 1.41
N ILE A 73 9.12 -2.15 1.96
CA ILE A 73 7.89 -1.53 2.48
C ILE A 73 8.18 -0.61 3.67
N CYS A 74 9.13 -0.98 4.52
CA CYS A 74 9.56 -0.12 5.63
C CYS A 74 10.16 1.20 5.13
N LYS A 75 10.96 1.16 4.06
CA LYS A 75 11.51 2.37 3.41
C LYS A 75 10.41 3.21 2.76
N GLU A 76 9.44 2.58 2.11
CA GLU A 76 8.27 3.26 1.52
C GLU A 76 7.46 3.98 2.60
N ALA A 77 7.14 3.30 3.70
CA ALA A 77 6.39 3.88 4.80
C ALA A 77 7.09 5.13 5.39
N ASN A 78 8.39 5.06 5.60
CA ASN A 78 9.18 6.19 6.09
C ASN A 78 9.30 7.33 5.06
N LYS A 79 9.24 7.04 3.74
CA LYS A 79 9.17 8.07 2.68
C LYS A 79 7.82 8.80 2.72
N VAL A 80 6.73 8.08 2.98
CA VAL A 80 5.38 8.65 3.08
C VAL A 80 5.25 9.53 4.33
N ASN A 81 5.63 9.00 5.48
CA ASN A 81 5.68 9.76 6.73
C ASN A 81 6.76 9.19 7.67
N LYS A 82 7.79 9.99 7.94
CA LYS A 82 8.93 9.61 8.78
C LYS A 82 8.60 9.28 10.25
N ASN A 83 7.42 9.67 10.72
CA ASN A 83 6.97 9.39 12.08
C ASN A 83 6.37 7.99 12.22
N ILE A 84 6.01 7.31 11.12
CA ILE A 84 5.53 5.92 11.14
C ILE A 84 6.68 5.03 11.60
N LYS A 85 6.46 4.28 12.67
CA LYS A 85 7.45 3.29 13.12
C LYS A 85 7.43 2.07 12.21
N THR A 86 8.60 1.54 11.93
CA THR A 86 8.72 0.38 11.03
C THR A 86 9.61 -0.70 11.60
N VAL A 87 9.28 -1.96 11.33
CA VAL A 87 10.12 -3.12 11.66
C VAL A 87 10.31 -3.96 10.40
N ALA A 88 11.51 -3.92 9.82
CA ALA A 88 11.87 -4.82 8.74
C ALA A 88 12.16 -6.22 9.31
N VAL A 89 11.31 -7.18 8.98
CA VAL A 89 11.45 -8.57 9.44
C VAL A 89 12.17 -9.45 8.43
N ASN A 90 12.26 -9.01 7.17
CA ASN A 90 12.99 -9.69 6.12
C ASN A 90 13.51 -8.72 5.05
N LYS A 91 14.38 -9.24 4.19
CA LYS A 91 14.97 -8.57 3.04
C LYS A 91 15.08 -9.55 1.87
N GLY A 92 14.60 -9.17 0.71
CA GLY A 92 14.77 -9.94 -0.53
C GLY A 92 16.21 -9.86 -1.06
N VAL A 93 16.69 -10.98 -1.57
CA VAL A 93 17.97 -11.10 -2.25
C VAL A 93 17.78 -12.03 -3.46
N GLY A 94 17.56 -11.46 -4.64
CA GLY A 94 17.17 -12.23 -5.83
C GLY A 94 15.87 -13.00 -5.57
N ASN A 95 15.90 -14.33 -5.75
CA ASN A 95 14.77 -15.22 -5.48
C ASN A 95 14.71 -15.74 -4.04
N SER A 96 15.54 -15.20 -3.14
CA SER A 96 15.65 -15.63 -1.76
C SER A 96 15.28 -14.50 -0.80
N VAL A 97 15.07 -14.88 0.46
CA VAL A 97 14.77 -13.94 1.55
C VAL A 97 15.70 -14.21 2.72
N ILE A 98 16.28 -13.14 3.26
CA ILE A 98 16.98 -13.17 4.55
C ILE A 98 16.01 -12.65 5.60
N SER A 99 15.64 -13.47 6.57
CA SER A 99 14.71 -13.11 7.64
C SER A 99 15.40 -13.10 8.99
N ILE A 100 14.93 -12.24 9.89
CA ILE A 100 15.28 -12.35 11.30
C ILE A 100 14.51 -13.52 11.94
N HIS A 101 14.99 -13.99 13.09
CA HIS A 101 14.31 -15.07 13.82
C HIS A 101 12.88 -14.63 14.22
N PRO A 102 11.84 -15.48 14.08
CA PRO A 102 10.45 -15.11 14.35
C PRO A 102 10.22 -14.52 15.75
N ARG A 103 10.85 -15.07 16.79
CA ARG A 103 10.75 -14.53 18.15
C ARG A 103 11.28 -13.09 18.22
N LEU A 104 12.43 -12.81 17.59
CA LEU A 104 12.99 -11.47 17.53
C LEU A 104 12.09 -10.50 16.75
N ALA A 105 11.41 -10.99 15.70
CA ALA A 105 10.44 -10.19 14.96
C ALA A 105 9.28 -9.75 15.87
N VAL A 106 8.71 -10.70 16.63
CA VAL A 106 7.61 -10.42 17.57
C VAL A 106 8.04 -9.44 18.65
N GLU A 107 9.22 -9.64 19.25
CA GLU A 107 9.78 -8.74 20.27
C GLU A 107 9.93 -7.30 19.72
N LYS A 108 10.58 -7.13 18.56
CA LYS A 108 10.77 -5.83 17.93
C LYS A 108 9.45 -5.14 17.56
N ILE A 109 8.47 -5.89 17.03
CA ILE A 109 7.15 -5.35 16.70
C ILE A 109 6.49 -4.85 17.98
N LYS A 110 6.45 -5.68 19.03
CA LYS A 110 5.84 -5.30 20.32
C LYS A 110 6.48 -4.03 20.88
N GLU A 111 7.80 -3.98 21.02
CA GLU A 111 8.53 -2.83 21.55
C GLU A 111 8.25 -1.56 20.73
N SER A 112 8.25 -1.68 19.40
CA SER A 112 8.00 -0.57 18.49
C SER A 112 6.59 -0.02 18.61
N VAL A 113 5.58 -0.91 18.73
CA VAL A 113 4.18 -0.53 18.91
C VAL A 113 3.98 0.11 20.29
N GLU A 114 4.52 -0.50 21.36
CA GLU A 114 4.45 0.09 22.70
C GLU A 114 5.12 1.47 22.80
N SER A 115 6.18 1.70 22.01
CA SER A 115 6.83 3.00 21.92
C SER A 115 5.96 4.03 21.24
N ILE A 116 5.46 3.73 20.01
CA ILE A 116 4.71 4.73 19.23
C ILE A 116 3.39 5.12 19.90
N LEU A 117 2.73 4.20 20.59
CA LEU A 117 1.48 4.49 21.30
C LEU A 117 1.65 5.39 22.53
N LYS A 118 2.88 5.66 22.96
CA LYS A 118 3.20 6.65 24.00
C LYS A 118 3.57 8.02 23.44
N GLU A 119 3.76 8.12 22.12
CA GLU A 119 4.08 9.34 21.42
C GLU A 119 2.83 10.07 20.91
N ASP A 120 3.00 11.25 20.35
CA ASP A 120 1.94 11.97 19.66
C ASP A 120 1.66 11.32 18.29
N ILE A 121 0.68 10.42 18.24
CA ILE A 121 0.32 9.65 17.05
C ILE A 121 -0.29 10.51 15.93
N ASP A 122 -0.77 11.70 16.21
CA ASP A 122 -1.29 12.61 15.18
C ASP A 122 -0.21 13.03 14.18
N LYS A 123 1.06 12.98 14.56
CA LYS A 123 2.20 13.18 13.65
C LYS A 123 2.30 12.13 12.56
N CYS A 124 1.66 10.97 12.76
CA CYS A 124 1.60 9.88 11.77
C CYS A 124 0.46 10.06 10.75
N LYS A 125 -0.40 11.07 10.90
CA LYS A 125 -1.44 11.37 9.91
C LYS A 125 -0.83 11.66 8.54
N ILE A 126 -1.42 11.09 7.51
CA ILE A 126 -0.97 11.24 6.13
C ILE A 126 -1.85 12.29 5.46
N LYS A 127 -1.22 13.27 4.82
CA LYS A 127 -1.93 14.27 4.02
C LYS A 127 -2.31 13.66 2.67
N LEU A 128 -3.59 13.67 2.35
CA LEU A 128 -4.08 13.22 1.05
C LEU A 128 -3.77 14.26 -0.04
N PRO A 129 -3.43 13.80 -1.27
CA PRO A 129 -3.50 14.62 -2.46
C PRO A 129 -4.92 15.13 -2.70
N GLU A 130 -5.05 16.27 -3.38
CA GLU A 130 -6.35 16.80 -3.82
C GLU A 130 -6.91 16.05 -5.04
N HIS A 131 -6.03 15.43 -5.82
CA HIS A 131 -6.35 14.69 -7.03
C HIS A 131 -5.60 13.35 -7.06
N PHE A 132 -6.28 12.31 -7.50
CA PHE A 132 -5.74 10.95 -7.60
C PHE A 132 -5.77 10.48 -9.05
N LYS A 133 -4.60 10.15 -9.57
CA LYS A 133 -4.41 9.48 -10.86
C LYS A 133 -3.87 8.09 -10.63
N VAL A 134 -4.66 7.07 -10.95
CA VAL A 134 -4.27 5.67 -10.81
C VAL A 134 -3.99 5.07 -12.18
N GLU A 135 -2.79 4.54 -12.36
CA GLU A 135 -2.42 3.71 -13.51
C GLU A 135 -2.36 2.24 -13.07
N LEU A 136 -3.11 1.39 -13.77
CA LEU A 136 -3.08 -0.06 -13.60
C LEU A 136 -2.37 -0.71 -14.79
N SER A 137 -1.32 -1.49 -14.52
CA SER A 137 -0.65 -2.30 -15.54
C SER A 137 -1.07 -3.76 -15.40
N PHE A 138 -1.81 -4.25 -16.37
CA PHE A 138 -2.29 -5.62 -16.41
C PHE A 138 -1.24 -6.56 -17.04
N ARG A 139 -1.21 -7.81 -16.58
CA ARG A 139 -0.39 -8.86 -17.22
C ARG A 139 -0.94 -9.27 -18.59
N ASN A 140 -2.22 -9.06 -18.82
CA ASN A 140 -2.90 -9.50 -20.05
C ASN A 140 -3.70 -8.33 -20.64
N HIS A 141 -3.51 -8.09 -21.96
CA HIS A 141 -4.21 -7.03 -22.68
C HIS A 141 -5.73 -7.18 -22.68
N THR A 142 -6.27 -8.42 -22.63
CA THR A 142 -7.72 -8.63 -22.57
C THR A 142 -8.32 -8.18 -21.24
N LYS A 143 -7.55 -8.25 -20.16
CA LYS A 143 -7.95 -7.71 -18.84
C LYS A 143 -7.94 -6.17 -18.86
N ALA A 144 -6.90 -5.56 -19.44
CA ALA A 144 -6.86 -4.10 -19.62
C ALA A 144 -8.02 -3.62 -20.49
N PHE A 145 -8.29 -4.31 -21.59
CA PHE A 145 -9.44 -4.00 -22.46
C PHE A 145 -10.77 -4.09 -21.70
N LYS A 146 -11.00 -5.18 -20.92
CA LYS A 146 -12.19 -5.28 -20.08
C LYS A 146 -12.28 -4.13 -19.07
N ALA A 147 -11.19 -3.81 -18.41
CA ALA A 147 -11.10 -2.74 -17.41
C ALA A 147 -11.44 -1.37 -18.01
N SER A 148 -11.07 -1.11 -19.27
CA SER A 148 -11.33 0.16 -19.95
C SER A 148 -12.82 0.51 -20.12
N PHE A 149 -13.73 -0.46 -19.92
CA PHE A 149 -15.17 -0.23 -19.90
C PHE A 149 -15.71 0.26 -18.55
N TYR A 150 -14.87 0.29 -17.50
CA TYR A 150 -15.30 0.91 -16.26
C TYR A 150 -15.51 2.43 -16.49
N PRO A 151 -16.64 3.02 -16.03
CA PRO A 151 -16.93 4.44 -16.25
C PRO A 151 -15.78 5.36 -15.81
N GLY A 152 -15.30 6.22 -16.71
CA GLY A 152 -14.17 7.13 -16.47
C GLY A 152 -12.79 6.51 -16.64
N MET A 153 -12.68 5.23 -16.98
CA MET A 153 -11.40 4.57 -17.26
C MET A 153 -10.94 4.85 -18.69
N GLU A 154 -9.67 5.16 -18.86
CA GLU A 154 -9.02 5.34 -20.17
C GLU A 154 -7.97 4.27 -20.41
N GLN A 155 -7.98 3.61 -21.56
CA GLN A 155 -6.91 2.69 -21.97
C GLN A 155 -5.79 3.47 -22.66
N ILE A 156 -4.61 3.52 -22.05
CA ILE A 156 -3.46 4.27 -22.56
C ILE A 156 -2.43 3.42 -23.30
N SER A 157 -2.51 2.08 -23.17
CA SER A 157 -1.71 1.12 -23.94
C SER A 157 -2.42 -0.22 -24.04
N SER A 158 -1.81 -1.22 -24.67
CA SER A 158 -2.38 -2.57 -24.76
C SER A 158 -2.64 -3.19 -23.38
N THR A 159 -1.88 -2.83 -22.35
CA THR A 159 -1.95 -3.44 -21.01
C THR A 159 -2.18 -2.44 -19.89
N ASN A 160 -2.18 -1.13 -20.18
CA ASN A 160 -2.30 -0.11 -19.16
C ASN A 160 -3.59 0.70 -19.32
N VAL A 161 -4.23 0.95 -18.19
CA VAL A 161 -5.38 1.84 -18.08
C VAL A 161 -5.13 2.89 -17.00
N VAL A 162 -5.82 4.03 -17.12
CA VAL A 162 -5.75 5.13 -16.16
C VAL A 162 -7.17 5.50 -15.72
N PHE A 163 -7.30 5.80 -14.43
CA PHE A 163 -8.50 6.36 -13.82
C PHE A 163 -8.13 7.54 -12.93
N GLU A 164 -8.93 8.60 -12.98
CA GLU A 164 -8.68 9.82 -12.20
C GLU A 164 -9.92 10.21 -11.40
N SER A 165 -9.73 10.70 -10.18
CA SER A 165 -10.80 11.22 -9.33
C SER A 165 -10.23 12.13 -8.25
N ASP A 166 -11.02 13.11 -7.80
CA ASP A 166 -10.73 13.92 -6.61
C ASP A 166 -11.24 13.23 -5.32
N ASP A 167 -12.09 12.22 -5.45
CA ASP A 167 -12.59 11.41 -4.34
C ASP A 167 -11.84 10.08 -4.26
N TYR A 168 -11.08 9.87 -3.18
CA TYR A 168 -10.35 8.62 -2.97
C TYR A 168 -11.26 7.40 -2.84
N PHE A 169 -12.50 7.58 -2.39
CA PHE A 169 -13.45 6.46 -2.31
C PHE A 169 -13.81 5.92 -3.71
N GLU A 170 -13.86 6.78 -4.73
CA GLU A 170 -14.04 6.34 -6.12
C GLU A 170 -12.85 5.51 -6.62
N ILE A 171 -11.62 5.84 -6.18
CA ILE A 171 -10.44 5.01 -6.46
C ILE A 171 -10.60 3.61 -5.85
N LEU A 172 -11.01 3.53 -4.58
CA LEU A 172 -11.23 2.24 -3.91
C LEU A 172 -12.35 1.43 -4.57
N ARG A 173 -13.43 2.10 -4.97
CA ARG A 173 -14.56 1.49 -5.70
C ARG A 173 -14.08 0.94 -7.05
N MET A 174 -13.35 1.74 -7.82
CA MET A 174 -12.79 1.32 -9.10
C MET A 174 -11.92 0.08 -8.93
N LEU A 175 -10.98 0.07 -7.97
CA LEU A 175 -10.12 -1.08 -7.69
C LEU A 175 -10.94 -2.35 -7.37
N LEU A 176 -12.02 -2.23 -6.60
CA LEU A 176 -12.89 -3.36 -6.24
C LEU A 176 -13.54 -4.03 -7.46
N PHE A 177 -13.91 -3.27 -8.49
CA PHE A 177 -14.60 -3.80 -9.67
C PHE A 177 -13.67 -4.21 -10.80
N VAL A 178 -12.46 -3.65 -10.84
CA VAL A 178 -11.53 -3.76 -11.98
C VAL A 178 -10.42 -4.78 -11.71
N VAL A 179 -9.99 -4.97 -10.47
CA VAL A 179 -8.96 -5.91 -10.04
C VAL A 179 -9.58 -7.10 -9.34
#